data_6000e3d35d99b14059a1a67f8e8c8834
#
_entry.id   6000e3d35d99b14059a1a67f8e8c8834
#
_cell.length_a   1.000
_cell.length_b   1.000
_cell.length_c   1.000
_cell.angle_alpha   90.00
_cell.angle_beta   90.00
_cell.angle_gamma   90.00
#
_symmetry.space_group_name_H-M   'P 1'
#
loop_
_entity.id
_entity.type
_entity.pdbx_description
1 polymer ?
#
loop_
_entity_poly.entity_id
_entity_poly.type
_entity_poly.pdbx_seq_one_letter_code
_entity_poly.pdbx_strand_id
1 'polypeptide(L)'
;MFVLDTNIVSELRKVRSGKANLGVAAWSEQVPSAELFISAITIHELEHGVLLMERSDPAQEAVLRAWLDQSVAAAFKSRVLPVDERVARRAAGLHVPDPAPFRDALIGATALVHDMTVVTRDLKDFQRFDELDVINPWS
;
A
#
# COMPACT_ATOMS: atom_id res chain seq x y z
N MET A 1 11.31 -6.11 -6.32
CA MET A 1 10.64 -5.77 -5.05
C MET A 1 9.50 -4.80 -5.28
N PHE A 2 8.51 -4.81 -4.41
CA PHE A 2 7.24 -4.13 -4.64
C PHE A 2 6.84 -3.29 -3.44
N VAL A 3 6.28 -2.11 -3.71
CA VAL A 3 5.58 -1.30 -2.70
C VAL A 3 4.09 -1.48 -2.96
N LEU A 4 3.38 -2.04 -1.98
CA LEU A 4 1.95 -2.29 -2.10
C LEU A 4 1.15 -1.05 -1.72
N ASP A 5 0.25 -0.62 -2.61
CA ASP A 5 -0.73 0.40 -2.25
C ASP A 5 -1.70 -0.16 -1.20
N THR A 6 -2.34 0.71 -0.47
CA THR A 6 -3.25 0.35 0.63
C THR A 6 -4.36 -0.61 0.16
N ASN A 7 -4.90 -0.42 -1.04
CA ASN A 7 -5.96 -1.29 -1.56
C ASN A 7 -5.51 -2.74 -1.76
N ILE A 8 -4.22 -2.97 -2.09
CA ILE A 8 -3.66 -4.32 -2.18
C ILE A 8 -3.62 -4.97 -0.80
N VAL A 9 -3.13 -4.25 0.20
CA VAL A 9 -3.04 -4.77 1.58
C VAL A 9 -4.43 -5.17 2.09
N SER A 10 -5.42 -4.31 1.85
CA SER A 10 -6.80 -4.59 2.23
C SER A 10 -7.37 -5.81 1.51
N GLU A 11 -7.05 -5.97 0.23
CA GLU A 11 -7.52 -7.13 -0.54
C GLU A 11 -6.86 -8.43 -0.08
N LEU A 12 -5.57 -8.39 0.25
CA LEU A 12 -4.84 -9.56 0.74
C LEU A 12 -5.43 -10.13 2.03
N ARG A 13 -6.09 -9.29 2.85
CA ARG A 13 -6.80 -9.74 4.04
C ARG A 13 -7.83 -10.82 3.74
N LYS A 14 -8.41 -10.80 2.55
CA LYS A 14 -9.49 -11.70 2.13
C LYS A 14 -9.00 -13.02 1.55
N VAL A 15 -7.69 -13.19 1.34
CA VAL A 15 -7.17 -14.39 0.65
C VAL A 15 -7.51 -15.68 1.40
N ARG A 16 -7.34 -15.70 2.73
CA ARG A 16 -7.61 -16.90 3.54
C ARG A 16 -9.07 -17.32 3.50
N SER A 17 -9.99 -16.37 3.39
CA SER A 17 -11.43 -16.68 3.32
C SER A 17 -11.91 -17.03 1.92
N GLY A 18 -11.03 -16.97 0.92
CA GLY A 18 -11.38 -17.22 -0.49
C GLY A 18 -12.19 -16.11 -1.13
N LYS A 19 -12.30 -14.95 -0.49
CA LYS A 19 -13.10 -13.81 -0.97
C LYS A 19 -12.27 -12.75 -1.68
N ALA A 20 -10.95 -12.94 -1.79
CA ALA A 20 -10.10 -12.00 -2.50
C ALA A 20 -10.32 -12.10 -4.01
N ASN A 21 -10.04 -11.01 -4.72
CA ASN A 21 -10.00 -11.04 -6.18
C ASN A 21 -9.04 -12.14 -6.64
N LEU A 22 -9.46 -12.92 -7.63
CA LEU A 22 -8.70 -14.09 -8.08
C LEU A 22 -7.33 -13.73 -8.62
N GLY A 23 -7.23 -12.62 -9.36
CA GLY A 23 -5.95 -12.14 -9.89
C GLY A 23 -4.99 -11.73 -8.79
N VAL A 24 -5.50 -11.02 -7.78
CA VAL A 24 -4.69 -10.61 -6.61
C VAL A 24 -4.21 -11.83 -5.84
N ALA A 25 -5.09 -12.79 -5.58
CA ALA A 25 -4.72 -14.02 -4.87
C ALA A 25 -3.64 -14.79 -5.63
N ALA A 26 -3.80 -14.97 -6.95
CA ALA A 26 -2.83 -15.67 -7.78
C ALA A 26 -1.48 -14.95 -7.80
N TRP A 27 -1.49 -13.63 -7.93
CA TRP A 27 -0.28 -12.84 -7.91
C TRP A 27 0.46 -12.97 -6.58
N SER A 28 -0.26 -12.92 -5.46
CA SER A 28 0.34 -13.00 -4.13
C SER A 28 1.00 -14.35 -3.86
N GLU A 29 0.50 -15.42 -4.48
CA GLU A 29 1.09 -16.75 -4.35
C GLU A 29 2.41 -16.88 -5.12
N GLN A 30 2.59 -16.10 -6.16
CA GLN A 30 3.76 -16.16 -7.04
C GLN A 30 4.93 -15.31 -6.54
N VAL A 31 4.67 -14.35 -5.66
CA VAL A 31 5.69 -13.40 -5.21
C VAL A 31 6.12 -13.74 -3.77
N PRO A 32 7.43 -13.91 -3.53
CA PRO A 32 7.91 -14.13 -2.18
C PRO A 32 7.53 -12.97 -1.25
N SER A 33 7.05 -13.27 -0.06
CA SER A 33 6.62 -12.24 0.89
C SER A 33 7.75 -11.28 1.27
N ALA A 34 9.00 -11.74 1.23
CA ALA A 34 10.17 -10.91 1.51
C ALA A 34 10.37 -9.76 0.49
N GLU A 35 9.73 -9.85 -0.68
CA GLU A 35 9.80 -8.81 -1.70
C GLU A 35 8.68 -7.79 -1.60
N LEU A 36 7.77 -7.93 -0.62
CA LEU A 36 6.61 -7.06 -0.45
C LEU A 36 6.86 -6.04 0.66
N PHE A 37 6.79 -4.77 0.31
CA PHE A 37 7.01 -3.64 1.22
C PHE A 37 5.78 -2.75 1.22
N ILE A 38 5.60 -1.97 2.27
CA ILE A 38 4.59 -0.92 2.34
C ILE A 38 5.22 0.38 2.82
N SER A 39 4.60 1.50 2.44
CA SER A 39 4.99 2.81 2.93
C SER A 39 4.38 3.06 4.33
N ALA A 40 5.04 3.89 5.13
CA ALA A 40 4.45 4.41 6.36
C ALA A 40 3.11 5.10 6.11
N ILE A 41 2.90 5.66 4.90
CA ILE A 41 1.60 6.25 4.51
C ILE A 41 0.49 5.20 4.51
N THR A 42 0.79 3.97 4.09
CA THR A 42 -0.19 2.88 4.12
C THR A 42 -0.58 2.55 5.56
N ILE A 43 0.39 2.53 6.47
CA ILE A 43 0.08 2.34 7.91
C ILE A 43 -0.85 3.46 8.41
N HIS A 44 -0.57 4.71 8.04
CA HIS A 44 -1.44 5.84 8.40
C HIS A 44 -2.87 5.63 7.90
N GLU A 45 -3.03 5.21 6.64
CA GLU A 45 -4.35 4.98 6.06
C GLU A 45 -5.11 3.84 6.74
N LEU A 46 -4.42 2.75 7.03
CA LEU A 46 -5.02 1.59 7.70
C LEU A 46 -5.43 1.96 9.13
N GLU A 47 -4.59 2.67 9.87
CA GLU A 47 -4.90 3.14 11.22
C GLU A 47 -6.11 4.08 11.20
N HIS A 48 -6.12 5.02 10.25
CA HIS A 48 -7.24 5.96 10.08
C HIS A 48 -8.55 5.22 9.80
N GLY A 49 -8.51 4.19 8.93
CA GLY A 49 -9.68 3.37 8.65
C GLY A 49 -10.21 2.63 9.88
N VAL A 50 -9.32 2.10 10.71
CA VAL A 50 -9.71 1.45 11.98
C VAL A 50 -10.39 2.45 12.92
N LEU A 51 -9.80 3.64 13.07
CA LEU A 51 -10.35 4.68 13.93
C LEU A 51 -11.73 5.17 13.48
N LEU A 52 -11.94 5.28 12.16
CA LEU A 52 -13.25 5.62 11.62
C LEU A 52 -14.29 4.54 11.91
N MET A 53 -13.89 3.28 11.81
CA MET A 53 -14.79 2.15 12.09
C MET A 53 -15.18 2.08 13.56
N GLU A 54 -14.31 2.50 14.46
CA GLU A 54 -14.58 2.56 15.90
C GLU A 54 -15.83 3.38 16.20
N ARG A 55 -16.10 4.43 15.42
CA ARG A 55 -17.23 5.31 15.61
C ARG A 55 -18.53 4.76 15.06
N SER A 56 -18.48 3.90 14.04
CA SER A 56 -19.67 3.42 13.33
C SER A 56 -20.00 1.97 13.62
N ASP A 57 -19.00 1.12 13.85
CA ASP A 57 -19.18 -0.32 14.06
C ASP A 57 -18.07 -0.86 14.96
N PRO A 58 -18.21 -0.76 16.29
CA PRO A 58 -17.16 -1.21 17.24
C PRO A 58 -16.78 -2.69 17.11
N ALA A 59 -17.72 -3.56 16.71
CA ALA A 59 -17.43 -4.98 16.52
C ALA A 59 -16.50 -5.19 15.34
N GLN A 60 -16.75 -4.52 14.23
CA GLN A 60 -15.90 -4.57 13.04
C GLN A 60 -14.55 -3.89 13.30
N GLU A 61 -14.56 -2.80 14.09
CA GLU A 61 -13.32 -2.15 14.51
C GLU A 61 -12.38 -3.11 15.22
N ALA A 62 -12.89 -3.90 16.16
CA ALA A 62 -12.09 -4.87 16.91
C ALA A 62 -11.42 -5.89 15.97
N VAL A 63 -12.13 -6.35 14.94
CA VAL A 63 -11.59 -7.26 13.93
C VAL A 63 -10.48 -6.60 13.14
N LEU A 64 -10.69 -5.37 12.67
CA LEU A 64 -9.70 -4.63 11.90
C LEU A 64 -8.49 -4.25 12.74
N ARG A 65 -8.70 -3.88 14.01
CA ARG A 65 -7.62 -3.57 14.94
C ARG A 65 -6.70 -4.78 15.14
N ALA A 66 -7.28 -5.94 15.38
CA ALA A 66 -6.50 -7.17 15.54
C ALA A 66 -5.73 -7.51 14.25
N TRP A 67 -6.36 -7.35 13.10
CA TRP A 67 -5.71 -7.58 11.82
C TRP A 67 -4.53 -6.64 11.61
N LEU A 68 -4.69 -5.35 11.86
CA LEU A 68 -3.62 -4.36 11.69
C LEU A 68 -2.47 -4.62 12.66
N ASP A 69 -2.76 -4.77 13.95
CA ASP A 69 -1.74 -4.84 14.99
C ASP A 69 -1.01 -6.19 15.01
N GLN A 70 -1.65 -7.26 14.56
CA GLN A 70 -1.09 -8.61 14.61
C GLN A 70 -0.67 -9.12 13.23
N SER A 71 -1.58 -9.11 12.25
CA SER A 71 -1.31 -9.69 10.94
C SER A 71 -0.44 -8.80 10.06
N VAL A 72 -0.81 -7.53 9.92
CA VAL A 72 -0.05 -6.59 9.08
C VAL A 72 1.32 -6.30 9.71
N ALA A 73 1.35 -6.04 11.01
CA ALA A 73 2.61 -5.77 11.71
C ALA A 73 3.60 -6.94 11.59
N ALA A 74 3.11 -8.17 11.69
CA ALA A 74 3.95 -9.36 11.54
C ALA A 74 4.39 -9.58 10.09
N ALA A 75 3.44 -9.42 9.14
CA ALA A 75 3.70 -9.66 7.72
C ALA A 75 4.74 -8.71 7.14
N PHE A 76 4.74 -7.45 7.58
CA PHE A 76 5.64 -6.41 7.06
C PHE A 76 6.72 -5.97 8.07
N LYS A 77 7.01 -6.81 9.06
CA LYS A 77 8.07 -6.51 10.01
C LYS A 77 9.38 -6.22 9.27
N SER A 78 9.99 -5.09 9.56
CA SER A 78 11.21 -4.59 8.91
C SER A 78 11.04 -4.20 7.44
N ARG A 79 9.80 -4.22 6.91
CA ARG A 79 9.52 -3.87 5.52
C ARG A 79 8.49 -2.76 5.38
N VAL A 80 8.34 -1.92 6.41
CA VAL A 80 7.62 -0.66 6.34
C VAL A 80 8.63 0.43 6.04
N LEU A 81 8.51 1.07 4.88
CA LEU A 81 9.46 2.08 4.42
C LEU A 81 9.05 3.46 4.93
N PRO A 82 9.97 4.20 5.54
CA PRO A 82 9.64 5.50 6.12
C PRO A 82 9.46 6.58 5.05
N VAL A 83 8.74 7.64 5.43
CA VAL A 83 8.75 8.89 4.68
C VAL A 83 9.88 9.74 5.25
N ASP A 84 11.08 9.51 4.75
CA ASP A 84 12.27 10.25 5.17
C ASP A 84 12.53 11.46 4.28
N GLU A 85 13.66 12.13 4.46
CA GLU A 85 13.99 13.32 3.69
C GLU A 85 14.09 13.03 2.19
N ARG A 86 14.68 11.90 1.79
CA ARG A 86 14.81 11.54 0.37
C ARG A 86 13.45 11.34 -0.28
N VAL A 87 12.57 10.63 0.41
CA VAL A 87 11.20 10.39 -0.06
C VAL A 87 10.44 11.71 -0.15
N ALA A 88 10.53 12.55 0.87
CA ALA A 88 9.84 13.85 0.89
C ALA A 88 10.30 14.75 -0.28
N ARG A 89 11.60 14.84 -0.54
CA ARG A 89 12.14 15.62 -1.65
C ARG A 89 11.71 15.07 -3.01
N ARG A 90 11.77 13.75 -3.17
CA ARG A 90 11.36 13.11 -4.42
C ARG A 90 9.87 13.31 -4.68
N ALA A 91 9.04 13.20 -3.63
CA ALA A 91 7.60 13.42 -3.71
C ALA A 91 7.27 14.85 -4.13
N ALA A 92 7.99 15.83 -3.62
CA ALA A 92 7.79 17.23 -4.01
C ALA A 92 7.93 17.41 -5.52
N GLY A 93 8.91 16.75 -6.14
CA GLY A 93 9.12 16.80 -7.58
C GLY A 93 7.98 16.19 -8.39
N LEU A 94 7.26 15.23 -7.83
CA LEU A 94 6.14 14.59 -8.51
C LEU A 94 4.91 15.49 -8.64
N HIS A 95 4.88 16.63 -7.94
CA HIS A 95 3.82 17.63 -8.05
C HIS A 95 4.09 18.67 -9.13
N VAL A 96 5.21 18.58 -9.82
CA VAL A 96 5.62 19.58 -10.83
C VAL A 96 5.73 18.87 -12.18
N PRO A 97 5.14 19.44 -13.26
CA PRO A 97 4.42 20.72 -13.30
C PRO A 97 3.00 20.71 -12.74
N ASP A 98 2.39 19.53 -12.62
CA ASP A 98 1.00 19.41 -12.20
C ASP A 98 0.90 18.75 -10.83
N PRO A 99 0.12 19.31 -9.87
CA PRO A 99 -0.02 18.71 -8.57
C PRO A 99 -0.70 17.34 -8.65
N ALA A 100 -0.25 16.42 -7.80
CA ALA A 100 -0.79 15.08 -7.63
C ALA A 100 -1.42 14.95 -6.24
N PRO A 101 -2.28 13.94 -6.00
CA PRO A 101 -2.71 13.64 -4.65
C PRO A 101 -1.51 13.40 -3.74
N PHE A 102 -1.56 13.98 -2.55
CA PHE A 102 -0.42 13.97 -1.63
C PHE A 102 0.04 12.55 -1.26
N ARG A 103 -0.92 11.66 -0.95
CA ARG A 103 -0.61 10.28 -0.59
C ARG A 103 0.03 9.51 -1.76
N ASP A 104 -0.49 9.70 -2.97
CA ASP A 104 0.01 8.99 -4.15
C ASP A 104 1.44 9.41 -4.47
N ALA A 105 1.73 10.71 -4.35
CA ALA A 105 3.08 11.21 -4.55
C ALA A 105 4.05 10.62 -3.52
N LEU A 106 3.65 10.47 -2.27
CA LEU A 106 4.50 9.88 -1.23
C LEU A 106 4.74 8.39 -1.45
N ILE A 107 3.71 7.63 -1.81
CA ILE A 107 3.85 6.21 -2.12
C ILE A 107 4.71 6.01 -3.37
N GLY A 108 4.44 6.78 -4.42
CA GLY A 108 5.23 6.73 -5.65
C GLY A 108 6.69 7.09 -5.43
N ALA A 109 6.94 8.14 -4.66
CA ALA A 109 8.30 8.57 -4.32
C ALA A 109 9.04 7.51 -3.49
N THR A 110 8.34 6.82 -2.58
CA THR A 110 8.93 5.72 -1.82
C THR A 110 9.43 4.63 -2.76
N ALA A 111 8.61 4.24 -3.74
CA ALA A 111 9.00 3.24 -4.72
C ALA A 111 10.18 3.71 -5.58
N LEU A 112 10.17 4.96 -6.04
CA LEU A 112 11.26 5.52 -6.85
C LEU A 112 12.59 5.57 -6.09
N VAL A 113 12.57 6.01 -4.84
CA VAL A 113 13.77 6.10 -4.00
C VAL A 113 14.39 4.72 -3.77
N HIS A 114 13.57 3.70 -3.63
CA HIS A 114 14.03 2.34 -3.36
C HIS A 114 14.09 1.45 -4.61
N ASP A 115 13.85 2.03 -5.78
CA ASP A 115 13.87 1.32 -7.07
C ASP A 115 12.94 0.10 -7.06
N MET A 116 11.70 0.33 -6.66
CA MET A 116 10.66 -0.71 -6.55
C MET A 116 9.48 -0.40 -7.45
N THR A 117 8.69 -1.44 -7.76
CA THR A 117 7.45 -1.32 -8.52
C THR A 117 6.28 -1.11 -7.57
N VAL A 118 5.37 -0.18 -7.90
CA VAL A 118 4.13 0.01 -7.15
C VAL A 118 3.09 -1.01 -7.62
N VAL A 119 2.43 -1.66 -6.67
CA VAL A 119 1.31 -2.57 -6.94
C VAL A 119 0.04 -1.91 -6.46
N THR A 120 -0.89 -1.68 -7.37
CA THR A 120 -2.11 -0.92 -7.06
C THR A 120 -3.25 -1.32 -7.98
N ARG A 121 -4.48 -1.12 -7.51
CA ARG A 121 -5.67 -1.20 -8.36
C ARG A 121 -5.83 0.06 -9.22
N ASP A 122 -5.27 1.18 -8.78
CA ASP A 122 -5.49 2.50 -9.37
C ASP A 122 -4.31 2.91 -10.27
N LEU A 123 -4.12 2.17 -11.36
CA LEU A 123 -3.03 2.43 -12.31
C LEU A 123 -2.94 3.89 -12.74
N LYS A 124 -4.08 4.53 -13.04
CA LYS A 124 -4.10 5.91 -13.56
C LYS A 124 -3.46 6.90 -12.61
N ASP A 125 -3.61 6.68 -11.31
CA ASP A 125 -3.12 7.62 -10.30
C ASP A 125 -1.59 7.59 -10.21
N PHE A 126 -0.96 6.49 -10.60
CA PHE A 126 0.49 6.31 -10.52
C PHE A 126 1.19 6.36 -11.88
N GLN A 127 0.52 6.02 -12.97
CA GLN A 127 1.11 6.05 -14.31
C GLN A 127 1.49 7.47 -14.76
N ARG A 128 0.94 8.49 -14.13
CA ARG A 128 1.30 9.88 -14.37
C ARG A 128 2.72 10.22 -13.90
N PHE A 129 3.31 9.40 -13.04
CA PHE A 129 4.66 9.61 -12.54
C PHE A 129 5.65 8.93 -13.50
N ASP A 130 6.45 9.73 -14.19
CA ASP A 130 7.49 9.21 -15.07
C ASP A 130 8.50 8.36 -14.29
N GLU A 131 9.09 7.38 -14.96
CA GLU A 131 10.08 6.48 -14.39
C GLU A 131 9.54 5.48 -13.36
N LEU A 132 8.27 5.59 -12.95
CA LEU A 132 7.68 4.66 -11.98
C LEU A 132 7.06 3.46 -12.68
N ASP A 133 7.50 2.27 -12.29
CA ASP A 133 6.89 1.02 -12.73
C ASP A 133 5.67 0.73 -11.86
N VAL A 134 4.54 0.40 -12.49
CA VAL A 134 3.27 0.17 -11.80
C VAL A 134 2.62 -1.07 -12.38
N ILE A 135 2.11 -1.95 -11.51
CA ILE A 135 1.33 -3.11 -11.92
C ILE A 135 0.00 -3.18 -11.19
N ASN A 136 -1.02 -3.75 -11.87
CA ASN A 136 -2.33 -3.99 -11.31
C ASN A 136 -2.65 -5.49 -11.43
N PRO A 137 -2.64 -6.24 -10.31
CA PRO A 137 -2.91 -7.69 -10.35
C PRO A 137 -4.40 -8.04 -10.40
N TRP A 138 -5.32 -7.07 -10.26
CA TRP A 138 -6.76 -7.37 -10.33
C TRP A 138 -7.14 -8.01 -11.67
N SER A 139 -7.98 -9.00 -11.59
CA SER A 139 -8.57 -9.65 -12.77
C SER A 139 -10.01 -9.23 -12.99
#